data_e6e4823243ec6addd04a6ae882c217f0
#
_entry.id   e6e4823243ec6addd04a6ae882c217f0
#
_cell.length_a   1.000
_cell.length_b   1.000
_cell.length_c   1.000
_cell.angle_alpha   90.00
_cell.angle_beta   90.00
_cell.angle_gamma   90.00
#
_symmetry.space_group_name_H-M   'P 1'
#
loop_
_entity.id
_entity.type
_entity.pdbx_description
1 polymer ?
#
loop_
_entity_poly.entity_id
_entity_poly.type
_entity_poly.pdbx_seq_one_letter_code
_entity_poly.pdbx_strand_id
1 'polypeptide(L)'
;MARHGIFIAPFEELSEPAVVAELAAETDAAGWDGFFVWDHIAYRAPVRAVGDPWVGLAAIACATSRVRIGPMITPLSRRRVHKVARETVTLDLLSSGRLTLGVGLGSPRNGEFEPFGEVADPRERAKLLDQGLEDLTRYWSGECEPVPVQQPRIPVWVAGEWPHRRPVRRALRWDGLFPTGLPGPDALAELAAQARAARPAGEPFDLVVDLPPGEDPQPWAQAGATWVVTDFGMNPPESQVREVIEAGPVRLSL
;
A
#
# COMPACT_ATOMS: atom_id res chain seq x y z
N MET A 1 -2.68 -19.17 -4.20
CA MET A 1 -3.35 -18.26 -5.17
C MET A 1 -3.01 -16.83 -4.77
N ALA A 2 -2.87 -15.92 -5.75
CA ALA A 2 -2.72 -14.51 -5.45
C ALA A 2 -4.02 -13.95 -4.84
N ARG A 3 -3.88 -12.99 -3.93
CA ARG A 3 -4.97 -12.22 -3.32
C ARG A 3 -5.30 -11.02 -4.20
N HIS A 4 -6.54 -10.56 -4.14
CA HIS A 4 -7.02 -9.45 -4.94
C HIS A 4 -7.47 -8.28 -4.06
N GLY A 5 -7.07 -7.07 -4.43
CA GLY A 5 -7.45 -5.86 -3.71
C GLY A 5 -7.91 -4.73 -4.61
N ILE A 6 -8.68 -3.83 -4.05
CA ILE A 6 -9.02 -2.52 -4.63
C ILE A 6 -7.96 -1.51 -4.19
N PHE A 7 -7.52 -0.65 -5.10
CA PHE A 7 -6.51 0.36 -4.85
C PHE A 7 -6.92 1.69 -5.46
N ILE A 8 -7.22 2.67 -4.63
CA ILE A 8 -7.79 3.95 -5.06
C ILE A 8 -6.97 5.15 -4.58
N ALA A 9 -7.01 6.22 -5.37
CA ALA A 9 -6.58 7.54 -4.94
C ALA A 9 -7.76 8.25 -4.25
N PRO A 10 -7.64 8.69 -2.98
CA PRO A 10 -8.71 9.42 -2.30
C PRO A 10 -8.77 10.87 -2.81
N PHE A 11 -9.13 11.04 -4.07
CA PHE A 11 -9.16 12.32 -4.77
C PHE A 11 -10.56 12.63 -5.28
N GLU A 12 -10.86 13.91 -5.42
CA GLU A 12 -12.11 14.43 -5.99
C GLU A 12 -13.35 13.78 -5.33
N GLU A 13 -14.18 13.04 -6.05
CA GLU A 13 -15.35 12.35 -5.52
C GLU A 13 -14.96 11.34 -4.40
N LEU A 14 -13.79 10.71 -4.53
CA LEU A 14 -13.27 9.76 -3.55
C LEU A 14 -12.50 10.42 -2.39
N SER A 15 -12.46 11.76 -2.31
CA SER A 15 -11.83 12.46 -1.19
C SER A 15 -12.64 12.42 0.11
N GLU A 16 -13.95 12.11 0.01
CA GLU A 16 -14.87 12.03 1.14
C GLU A 16 -14.69 10.69 1.90
N PRO A 17 -14.32 10.71 3.19
CA PRO A 17 -14.08 9.47 3.95
C PRO A 17 -15.30 8.54 4.04
N ALA A 18 -16.52 9.08 3.99
CA ALA A 18 -17.74 8.29 3.99
C ALA A 18 -17.89 7.45 2.71
N VAL A 19 -17.63 8.06 1.54
CA VAL A 19 -17.66 7.37 0.24
C VAL A 19 -16.63 6.23 0.20
N VAL A 20 -15.42 6.52 0.66
CA VAL A 20 -14.35 5.51 0.69
C VAL A 20 -14.70 4.35 1.65
N ALA A 21 -15.34 4.65 2.79
CA ALA A 21 -15.79 3.65 3.74
C ALA A 21 -16.92 2.76 3.16
N GLU A 22 -17.86 3.33 2.42
CA GLU A 22 -18.92 2.59 1.71
C GLU A 22 -18.33 1.65 0.66
N LEU A 23 -17.43 2.14 -0.21
CA LEU A 23 -16.74 1.33 -1.21
C LEU A 23 -15.95 0.19 -0.58
N ALA A 24 -15.30 0.44 0.57
CA ALA A 24 -14.57 -0.60 1.29
C ALA A 24 -15.51 -1.66 1.89
N ALA A 25 -16.68 -1.27 2.42
CA ALA A 25 -17.69 -2.21 2.90
C ALA A 25 -18.24 -3.09 1.77
N GLU A 26 -18.52 -2.51 0.61
CA GLU A 26 -18.92 -3.24 -0.60
C GLU A 26 -17.81 -4.19 -1.07
N THR A 27 -16.54 -3.76 -1.04
CA THR A 27 -15.38 -4.59 -1.34
C THR A 27 -15.28 -5.80 -0.41
N ASP A 28 -15.49 -5.59 0.90
CA ASP A 28 -15.50 -6.65 1.90
C ASP A 28 -16.63 -7.65 1.64
N ALA A 29 -17.84 -7.16 1.33
CA ALA A 29 -19.01 -7.98 1.02
C ALA A 29 -18.85 -8.76 -0.30
N ALA A 30 -18.24 -8.17 -1.33
CA ALA A 30 -18.05 -8.79 -2.65
C ALA A 30 -16.92 -9.85 -2.68
N GLY A 31 -16.21 -10.07 -1.57
CA GLY A 31 -15.24 -11.16 -1.44
C GLY A 31 -13.82 -10.82 -1.85
N TRP A 32 -13.48 -9.55 -2.01
CA TRP A 32 -12.09 -9.10 -2.21
C TRP A 32 -11.25 -9.33 -0.95
N ASP A 33 -9.92 -9.37 -1.11
CA ASP A 33 -8.98 -9.64 -0.01
C ASP A 33 -8.42 -8.37 0.62
N GLY A 34 -8.46 -7.23 -0.08
CA GLY A 34 -7.88 -5.99 0.41
C GLY A 34 -8.50 -4.73 -0.17
N PHE A 35 -8.34 -3.62 0.58
CA PHE A 35 -8.69 -2.27 0.15
C PHE A 35 -7.57 -1.32 0.55
N PHE A 36 -6.92 -0.71 -0.43
CA PHE A 36 -5.74 0.13 -0.24
C PHE A 36 -5.96 1.52 -0.79
N VAL A 37 -5.30 2.51 -0.18
CA VAL A 37 -5.43 3.91 -0.59
C VAL A 37 -4.07 4.56 -0.85
N TRP A 38 -4.02 5.48 -1.81
CA TRP A 38 -2.85 6.33 -2.01
C TRP A 38 -2.65 7.27 -0.82
N ASP A 39 -1.40 7.57 -0.47
CA ASP A 39 -1.06 8.55 0.57
C ASP A 39 -0.40 9.79 -0.05
N HIS A 40 -1.24 10.78 -0.32
CA HIS A 40 -0.84 12.08 -0.83
C HIS A 40 -1.40 13.20 0.06
N ILE A 41 -0.69 14.35 0.13
CA ILE A 41 -1.16 15.58 0.79
C ILE A 41 -1.52 16.66 -0.23
N ALA A 42 -1.02 16.52 -1.44
CA ALA A 42 -1.32 17.34 -2.60
C ALA A 42 -1.06 16.51 -3.87
N TYR A 43 -1.64 16.91 -4.96
CA TYR A 43 -1.39 16.28 -6.25
C TYR A 43 -1.40 17.30 -7.38
N ARG A 44 -0.79 16.94 -8.51
CA ARG A 44 -0.72 17.80 -9.70
C ARG A 44 -2.11 17.97 -10.33
N ALA A 45 -2.31 19.09 -11.05
CA ALA A 45 -3.52 19.30 -11.83
C ALA A 45 -3.81 18.10 -12.78
N PRO A 46 -5.06 17.74 -13.02
CA PRO A 46 -6.27 18.49 -12.65
C PRO A 46 -6.80 18.23 -11.23
N VAL A 47 -6.18 17.35 -10.42
CA VAL A 47 -6.64 17.04 -9.06
C VAL A 47 -6.63 18.29 -8.18
N ARG A 48 -7.74 18.54 -7.49
CA ARG A 48 -7.95 19.69 -6.60
C ARG A 48 -8.28 19.28 -5.17
N ALA A 49 -9.14 18.27 -5.00
CA ALA A 49 -9.51 17.73 -3.70
C ALA A 49 -8.68 16.48 -3.40
N VAL A 50 -8.04 16.46 -2.23
CA VAL A 50 -7.24 15.33 -1.74
C VAL A 50 -7.70 15.02 -0.33
N GLY A 51 -8.25 13.83 -0.13
CA GLY A 51 -8.65 13.34 1.19
C GLY A 51 -7.44 12.86 1.99
N ASP A 52 -7.50 13.01 3.34
CA ASP A 52 -6.46 12.44 4.19
C ASP A 52 -6.59 10.92 4.24
N PRO A 53 -5.57 10.17 3.82
CA PRO A 53 -5.65 8.71 3.73
C PRO A 53 -5.76 8.03 5.09
N TRP A 54 -5.18 8.59 6.15
CA TRP A 54 -5.18 7.97 7.48
C TRP A 54 -6.55 8.13 8.18
N VAL A 55 -7.22 9.26 7.97
CA VAL A 55 -8.62 9.44 8.40
C VAL A 55 -9.54 8.54 7.58
N GLY A 56 -9.33 8.45 6.26
CA GLY A 56 -10.03 7.51 5.38
C GLY A 56 -9.85 6.05 5.82
N LEU A 57 -8.62 5.62 6.12
CA LEU A 57 -8.33 4.27 6.60
C LEU A 57 -9.00 3.95 7.94
N ALA A 58 -9.16 4.94 8.82
CA ALA A 58 -9.92 4.74 10.07
C ALA A 58 -11.41 4.48 9.78
N ALA A 59 -12.01 5.23 8.85
CA ALA A 59 -13.39 5.01 8.40
C ALA A 59 -13.54 3.62 7.73
N ILE A 60 -12.61 3.23 6.85
CA ILE A 60 -12.54 1.90 6.23
C ILE A 60 -12.46 0.80 7.30
N ALA A 61 -11.59 0.97 8.30
CA ALA A 61 -11.43 -0.02 9.37
C ALA A 61 -12.72 -0.27 10.15
N CYS A 62 -13.51 0.79 10.39
CA CYS A 62 -14.81 0.69 11.07
C CYS A 62 -15.90 0.07 10.18
N ALA A 63 -15.84 0.26 8.86
CA ALA A 63 -16.84 -0.21 7.91
C ALA A 63 -16.61 -1.66 7.42
N THR A 64 -15.45 -2.25 7.71
CA THR A 64 -15.02 -3.55 7.20
C THR A 64 -14.66 -4.52 8.32
N SER A 65 -14.66 -5.81 8.02
CA SER A 65 -14.35 -6.86 9.01
C SER A 65 -13.28 -7.86 8.55
N ARG A 66 -13.03 -7.99 7.25
CA ARG A 66 -12.21 -9.05 6.68
C ARG A 66 -11.07 -8.53 5.80
N VAL A 67 -11.34 -7.57 4.93
CA VAL A 67 -10.34 -7.07 3.98
C VAL A 67 -9.12 -6.50 4.69
N ARG A 68 -7.94 -6.80 4.16
CA ARG A 68 -6.69 -6.15 4.55
C ARG A 68 -6.72 -4.70 4.08
N ILE A 69 -6.23 -3.79 4.90
CA ILE A 69 -6.27 -2.35 4.62
C ILE A 69 -4.88 -1.74 4.76
N GLY A 70 -4.65 -0.63 4.09
CA GLY A 70 -3.40 0.10 4.29
C GLY A 70 -3.16 1.20 3.28
N PRO A 71 -2.21 2.10 3.59
CA PRO A 71 -1.74 3.06 2.61
C PRO A 71 -0.78 2.38 1.64
N MET A 72 -0.85 2.74 0.37
CA MET A 72 0.15 2.39 -0.64
C MET A 72 0.47 3.64 -1.48
N ILE A 73 1.53 4.31 -1.15
CA ILE A 73 2.51 4.11 -0.09
C ILE A 73 2.64 5.39 0.75
N THR A 74 2.92 5.25 2.04
CA THR A 74 3.28 6.40 2.89
C THR A 74 4.75 6.77 2.71
N PRO A 75 5.07 8.01 2.29
CA PRO A 75 6.43 8.52 2.29
C PRO A 75 6.87 8.89 3.71
N LEU A 76 7.60 8.00 4.40
CA LEU A 76 8.02 8.25 5.79
C LEU A 76 8.88 9.50 5.96
N SER A 77 9.63 9.90 4.91
CA SER A 77 10.43 11.12 4.94
C SER A 77 9.63 12.42 5.12
N ARG A 78 8.33 12.38 4.82
CA ARG A 78 7.37 13.48 4.94
C ARG A 78 6.58 13.44 6.26
N ARG A 79 6.89 12.50 7.15
CA ARG A 79 6.09 12.26 8.35
C ARG A 79 6.96 12.18 9.60
N ARG A 80 6.40 12.60 10.73
CA ARG A 80 7.01 12.37 12.04
C ARG A 80 6.82 10.92 12.44
N VAL A 81 7.90 10.15 12.53
CA VAL A 81 7.88 8.69 12.72
C VAL A 81 7.11 8.27 13.99
N HIS A 82 7.28 9.00 15.10
CA HIS A 82 6.53 8.74 16.35
C HIS A 82 5.02 8.98 16.19
N LYS A 83 4.60 9.88 15.29
CA LYS A 83 3.18 10.08 14.97
C LYS A 83 2.66 8.90 14.14
N VAL A 84 3.42 8.47 13.12
CA VAL A 84 3.08 7.29 12.31
C VAL A 84 3.02 6.03 13.18
N ALA A 85 3.91 5.88 14.17
CA ALA A 85 3.84 4.77 15.10
C ALA A 85 2.51 4.73 15.86
N ARG A 86 2.01 5.89 16.32
CA ARG A 86 0.71 5.98 17.00
C ARG A 86 -0.46 5.71 16.06
N GLU A 87 -0.42 6.26 14.87
CA GLU A 87 -1.46 6.05 13.85
C GLU A 87 -1.56 4.58 13.45
N THR A 88 -0.42 3.96 13.14
CA THR A 88 -0.37 2.55 12.72
C THR A 88 -0.84 1.60 13.82
N VAL A 89 -0.39 1.78 15.06
CA VAL A 89 -0.85 0.94 16.17
C VAL A 89 -2.34 1.11 16.42
N THR A 90 -2.83 2.36 16.44
CA THR A 90 -4.25 2.63 16.67
C THR A 90 -5.11 2.04 15.56
N LEU A 91 -4.68 2.16 14.30
CA LEU A 91 -5.39 1.60 13.16
C LEU A 91 -5.33 0.06 13.14
N ASP A 92 -4.21 -0.53 13.57
CA ASP A 92 -4.07 -1.98 13.69
C ASP A 92 -5.01 -2.55 14.75
N LEU A 93 -5.10 -1.89 15.92
CA LEU A 93 -6.08 -2.23 16.96
C LEU A 93 -7.53 -2.05 16.44
N LEU A 94 -7.85 -0.93 15.81
CA LEU A 94 -9.18 -0.62 15.29
C LEU A 94 -9.63 -1.62 14.24
N SER A 95 -8.70 -2.06 13.39
CA SER A 95 -8.95 -3.04 12.34
C SER A 95 -8.80 -4.50 12.79
N SER A 96 -8.48 -4.75 14.08
CA SER A 96 -8.23 -6.10 14.59
C SER A 96 -7.13 -6.85 13.83
N GLY A 97 -6.01 -6.16 13.55
CA GLY A 97 -4.82 -6.77 12.92
C GLY A 97 -4.89 -6.89 11.40
N ARG A 98 -5.65 -6.03 10.70
CA ARG A 98 -5.77 -6.04 9.24
C ARG A 98 -4.90 -5.01 8.53
N LEU A 99 -4.16 -4.19 9.25
CA LEU A 99 -3.29 -3.17 8.65
C LEU A 99 -2.07 -3.80 7.97
N THR A 100 -1.74 -3.30 6.79
CA THR A 100 -0.42 -3.44 6.14
C THR A 100 0.10 -2.03 5.85
N LEU A 101 1.32 -1.74 6.27
CA LEU A 101 1.94 -0.44 6.04
C LEU A 101 2.75 -0.47 4.74
N GLY A 102 2.22 0.13 3.68
CA GLY A 102 3.00 0.42 2.48
C GLY A 102 3.89 1.64 2.69
N VAL A 103 5.16 1.56 2.34
CA VAL A 103 6.13 2.65 2.48
C VAL A 103 6.98 2.85 1.24
N GLY A 104 7.46 4.08 1.05
CA GLY A 104 8.34 4.40 -0.07
C GLY A 104 8.97 5.78 0.07
N LEU A 105 9.68 6.20 -0.97
CA LEU A 105 10.29 7.53 -1.00
C LEU A 105 9.29 8.65 -1.31
N GLY A 106 8.13 8.31 -1.88
CA GLY A 106 7.25 9.29 -2.49
C GLY A 106 7.84 9.88 -3.77
N SER A 107 7.07 10.71 -4.46
CA SER A 107 7.50 11.36 -5.70
C SER A 107 7.50 12.88 -5.55
N PRO A 108 8.61 13.58 -5.83
CA PRO A 108 8.63 15.04 -5.80
C PRO A 108 7.81 15.67 -6.95
N ARG A 109 7.45 14.88 -7.96
CA ARG A 109 6.72 15.35 -9.15
C ARG A 109 5.32 15.87 -8.86
N ASN A 110 4.74 15.51 -7.70
CA ASN A 110 3.38 15.87 -7.32
C ASN A 110 3.29 17.14 -6.46
N GLY A 111 4.41 17.82 -6.18
CA GLY A 111 4.43 19.05 -5.40
C GLY A 111 4.23 18.84 -3.88
N GLU A 112 4.59 17.69 -3.35
CA GLU A 112 4.33 17.31 -1.95
C GLU A 112 5.51 17.51 -1.00
N PHE A 113 6.65 17.98 -1.49
CA PHE A 113 7.86 18.13 -0.67
C PHE A 113 8.28 19.60 -0.55
N GLU A 114 8.88 20.19 -1.56
CA GLU A 114 9.41 21.55 -1.50
C GLU A 114 8.38 22.62 -1.09
N PRO A 115 7.13 22.63 -1.60
CA PRO A 115 6.13 23.61 -1.20
C PRO A 115 5.75 23.54 0.29
N PHE A 116 5.98 22.39 0.92
CA PHE A 116 5.67 22.15 2.34
C PHE A 116 6.93 22.17 3.22
N GLY A 117 8.10 22.53 2.66
CA GLY A 117 9.37 22.55 3.39
C GLY A 117 9.96 21.18 3.70
N GLU A 118 9.48 20.15 2.99
CA GLU A 118 9.92 18.78 3.17
C GLU A 118 11.16 18.45 2.33
N VAL A 119 11.93 17.45 2.75
CA VAL A 119 13.16 17.05 2.08
C VAL A 119 12.88 16.47 0.68
N ALA A 120 13.35 17.15 -0.36
CA ALA A 120 13.16 16.73 -1.75
C ALA A 120 14.30 15.80 -2.26
N ASP A 121 15.52 15.87 -1.69
CA ASP A 121 16.64 15.05 -2.12
C ASP A 121 16.37 13.55 -1.93
N PRO A 122 16.44 12.72 -2.99
CA PRO A 122 16.08 11.31 -2.90
C PRO A 122 17.03 10.47 -2.03
N ARG A 123 18.29 10.91 -1.84
CA ARG A 123 19.25 10.19 -0.98
C ARG A 123 18.92 10.45 0.49
N GLU A 124 18.59 11.68 0.83
CA GLU A 124 18.16 12.03 2.19
C GLU A 124 16.81 11.37 2.53
N ARG A 125 15.86 11.39 1.60
CA ARG A 125 14.58 10.66 1.78
C ARG A 125 14.81 9.16 2.00
N ALA A 126 15.77 8.57 1.29
CA ALA A 126 16.10 7.15 1.48
C ALA A 126 16.67 6.86 2.86
N LYS A 127 17.51 7.74 3.40
CA LYS A 127 18.03 7.63 4.78
C LYS A 127 16.91 7.78 5.81
N LEU A 128 16.05 8.78 5.62
CA LEU A 128 14.90 9.01 6.50
C LEU A 128 13.91 7.82 6.47
N LEU A 129 13.71 7.19 5.31
CA LEU A 129 12.90 5.97 5.20
C LEU A 129 13.53 4.81 5.95
N ASP A 130 14.83 4.55 5.78
CA ASP A 130 15.53 3.45 6.46
C ASP A 130 15.51 3.67 7.98
N GLN A 131 15.85 4.86 8.46
CA GLN A 131 15.82 5.21 9.88
C GLN A 131 14.39 5.14 10.44
N GLY A 132 13.42 5.66 9.70
CA GLY A 132 12.01 5.64 10.11
C GLY A 132 11.47 4.23 10.29
N LEU A 133 11.86 3.30 9.44
CA LEU A 133 11.46 1.89 9.58
C LEU A 133 12.10 1.20 10.80
N GLU A 134 13.34 1.53 11.11
CA GLU A 134 14.02 1.04 12.32
C GLU A 134 13.34 1.60 13.57
N ASP A 135 13.04 2.89 13.60
CA ASP A 135 12.33 3.54 14.71
C ASP A 135 10.92 3.00 14.89
N LEU A 136 10.15 2.78 13.80
CA LEU A 136 8.82 2.15 13.88
C LEU A 136 8.90 0.77 14.52
N THR A 137 9.86 -0.07 14.10
CA THR A 137 10.03 -1.40 14.67
C THR A 137 10.28 -1.35 16.18
N ARG A 138 11.11 -0.42 16.62
CA ARG A 138 11.40 -0.19 18.03
C ARG A 138 10.16 0.28 18.81
N TYR A 139 9.40 1.23 18.26
CA TYR A 139 8.16 1.70 18.90
C TYR A 139 7.09 0.61 18.96
N TRP A 140 6.96 -0.22 17.94
CA TRP A 140 6.00 -1.33 17.91
C TRP A 140 6.38 -2.49 18.83
N SER A 141 7.66 -2.62 19.20
CA SER A 141 8.13 -3.67 20.12
C SER A 141 7.92 -3.39 21.60
N GLY A 142 7.23 -2.30 21.95
CA GLY A 142 6.87 -1.98 23.34
C GLY A 142 7.59 -0.77 23.94
N GLU A 143 8.46 -0.09 23.19
CA GLU A 143 9.00 1.21 23.66
C GLU A 143 7.87 2.28 23.77
N CYS A 144 6.80 2.11 23.01
CA CYS A 144 5.61 2.96 23.05
C CYS A 144 4.34 2.12 23.11
N GLU A 145 3.63 2.14 24.25
CA GLU A 145 2.32 1.48 24.37
C GLU A 145 1.15 2.36 23.86
N PRO A 146 0.04 1.75 23.34
CA PRO A 146 -0.14 0.31 23.14
C PRO A 146 0.74 -0.24 22.01
N VAL A 147 0.92 -1.56 21.97
CA VAL A 147 1.61 -2.28 20.89
C VAL A 147 0.62 -2.78 19.82
N PRO A 148 1.07 -3.12 18.61
CA PRO A 148 0.22 -3.70 17.58
C PRO A 148 -0.41 -5.04 18.00
N VAL A 149 -1.57 -5.34 17.43
CA VAL A 149 -2.19 -6.68 17.53
C VAL A 149 -1.36 -7.71 16.75
N GLN A 150 -0.87 -7.32 15.59
CA GLN A 150 -0.10 -8.19 14.72
C GLN A 150 1.29 -8.47 15.29
N GLN A 151 1.70 -9.75 15.30
CA GLN A 151 3.01 -10.19 15.79
C GLN A 151 3.83 -10.79 14.67
N PRO A 152 5.15 -10.56 14.63
CA PRO A 152 5.94 -9.78 15.59
C PRO A 152 5.77 -8.26 15.45
N ARG A 153 5.12 -7.77 14.39
CA ARG A 153 4.82 -6.37 14.08
C ARG A 153 3.81 -6.24 12.93
N ILE A 154 3.39 -5.03 12.65
CA ILE A 154 2.60 -4.72 11.45
C ILE A 154 3.43 -5.07 10.20
N PRO A 155 2.86 -5.80 9.22
CA PRO A 155 3.54 -6.08 7.95
C PRO A 155 3.87 -4.80 7.17
N VAL A 156 5.06 -4.76 6.58
CA VAL A 156 5.57 -3.63 5.81
C VAL A 156 5.81 -4.02 4.36
N TRP A 157 5.17 -3.34 3.43
CA TRP A 157 5.47 -3.43 2.00
C TRP A 157 6.27 -2.23 1.54
N VAL A 158 7.39 -2.45 0.87
CA VAL A 158 8.25 -1.37 0.40
C VAL A 158 8.05 -1.18 -1.09
N ALA A 159 7.72 0.05 -1.50
CA ALA A 159 7.64 0.38 -2.92
C ALA A 159 9.00 0.69 -3.53
N GLY A 160 9.12 0.37 -4.81
CA GLY A 160 10.31 0.68 -5.58
C GLY A 160 10.11 0.68 -7.08
N GLU A 161 10.63 1.69 -7.75
CA GLU A 161 10.54 1.82 -9.20
C GLU A 161 11.52 0.86 -9.90
N TRP A 162 11.00 0.07 -10.83
CA TRP A 162 11.79 -0.76 -11.72
C TRP A 162 12.63 0.12 -12.70
N PRO A 163 13.86 -0.26 -13.04
CA PRO A 163 14.63 -1.45 -12.63
C PRO A 163 15.57 -1.20 -11.44
N HIS A 164 15.27 -0.25 -10.55
CA HIS A 164 16.18 0.14 -9.48
C HIS A 164 16.37 -0.96 -8.42
N ARG A 165 17.62 -1.35 -8.19
CA ARG A 165 17.95 -2.45 -7.25
C ARG A 165 17.93 -2.05 -5.77
N ARG A 166 18.11 -0.75 -5.44
CA ARG A 166 18.17 -0.30 -4.04
C ARG A 166 16.85 -0.51 -3.30
N PRO A 167 15.68 -0.13 -3.87
CA PRO A 167 14.38 -0.42 -3.25
C PRO A 167 14.14 -1.92 -3.05
N VAL A 168 14.52 -2.75 -4.03
CA VAL A 168 14.39 -4.22 -3.91
C VAL A 168 15.20 -4.74 -2.72
N ARG A 169 16.48 -4.35 -2.58
CA ARG A 169 17.31 -4.74 -1.43
C ARG A 169 16.74 -4.25 -0.10
N ARG A 170 16.07 -3.09 -0.07
CA ARG A 170 15.37 -2.61 1.12
C ARG A 170 14.17 -3.52 1.43
N ALA A 171 13.34 -3.81 0.44
CA ALA A 171 12.14 -4.63 0.59
C ALA A 171 12.45 -6.03 1.13
N LEU A 172 13.57 -6.64 0.70
CA LEU A 172 14.00 -7.96 1.16
C LEU A 172 14.25 -8.07 2.69
N ARG A 173 14.36 -6.95 3.39
CA ARG A 173 14.44 -6.90 4.86
C ARG A 173 13.07 -6.83 5.54
N TRP A 174 11.99 -6.72 4.76
CA TRP A 174 10.62 -6.50 5.22
C TRP A 174 9.68 -7.59 4.67
N ASP A 175 8.38 -7.35 4.65
CA ASP A 175 7.39 -8.39 4.38
C ASP A 175 6.91 -8.44 2.93
N GLY A 176 7.24 -7.42 2.13
CA GLY A 176 6.86 -7.42 0.72
C GLY A 176 7.47 -6.27 -0.08
N LEU A 177 7.35 -6.43 -1.39
CA LEU A 177 7.76 -5.45 -2.41
C LEU A 177 6.54 -5.05 -3.24
N PHE A 178 6.35 -3.75 -3.40
CA PHE A 178 5.44 -3.16 -4.38
C PHE A 178 6.29 -2.52 -5.49
N PRO A 179 6.62 -3.26 -6.56
CA PRO A 179 7.39 -2.72 -7.67
C PRO A 179 6.49 -1.89 -8.57
N THR A 180 6.86 -0.65 -8.84
CA THR A 180 6.16 0.23 -9.78
C THR A 180 6.88 0.29 -11.12
N GLY A 181 6.14 0.50 -12.21
CA GLY A 181 6.71 0.65 -13.55
C GLY A 181 7.30 -0.64 -14.13
N LEU A 182 6.77 -1.79 -13.75
CA LEU A 182 7.15 -3.06 -14.38
C LEU A 182 6.70 -3.08 -15.84
N PRO A 183 7.58 -3.53 -16.77
CA PRO A 183 7.22 -3.63 -18.19
C PRO A 183 6.31 -4.84 -18.50
N GLY A 184 6.22 -5.82 -17.59
CA GLY A 184 5.41 -7.02 -17.75
C GLY A 184 5.75 -8.10 -16.73
N PRO A 185 5.03 -9.25 -16.79
CA PRO A 185 5.17 -10.35 -15.83
C PRO A 185 6.60 -10.94 -15.75
N ASP A 186 7.37 -10.93 -16.85
CA ASP A 186 8.74 -11.45 -16.84
C ASP A 186 9.65 -10.69 -15.87
N ALA A 187 9.49 -9.37 -15.79
CA ALA A 187 10.24 -8.55 -14.83
C ALA A 187 9.84 -8.87 -13.39
N LEU A 188 8.57 -9.19 -13.14
CA LEU A 188 8.13 -9.67 -11.83
C LEU A 188 8.73 -11.04 -11.50
N ALA A 189 8.80 -11.95 -12.46
CA ALA A 189 9.41 -13.27 -12.27
C ALA A 189 10.90 -13.17 -11.88
N GLU A 190 11.63 -12.20 -12.44
CA GLU A 190 13.00 -11.89 -12.02
C GLU A 190 13.05 -11.44 -10.54
N LEU A 191 12.15 -10.55 -10.12
CA LEU A 191 12.07 -10.09 -8.72
C LEU A 191 11.69 -11.23 -7.79
N ALA A 192 10.75 -12.10 -8.20
CA ALA A 192 10.35 -13.28 -7.45
C ALA A 192 11.52 -14.25 -7.26
N ALA A 193 12.34 -14.47 -8.29
CA ALA A 193 13.54 -15.28 -8.21
C ALA A 193 14.59 -14.66 -7.26
N GLN A 194 14.80 -13.34 -7.33
CA GLN A 194 15.70 -12.63 -6.42
C GLN A 194 15.23 -12.73 -4.95
N ALA A 195 13.93 -12.57 -4.71
CA ALA A 195 13.37 -12.69 -3.36
C ALA A 195 13.56 -14.10 -2.79
N ARG A 196 13.24 -15.13 -3.58
CA ARG A 196 13.46 -16.54 -3.18
C ARG A 196 14.93 -16.88 -2.89
N ALA A 197 15.86 -16.31 -3.66
CA ALA A 197 17.29 -16.55 -3.44
C ALA A 197 17.87 -15.82 -2.22
N ALA A 198 17.29 -14.69 -1.83
CA ALA A 198 17.83 -13.83 -0.78
C ALA A 198 17.18 -14.04 0.60
N ARG A 199 16.04 -14.71 0.67
CA ARG A 199 15.28 -14.90 1.91
C ARG A 199 15.32 -16.37 2.37
N PRO A 200 15.19 -16.64 3.69
CA PRO A 200 15.06 -17.99 4.18
C PRO A 200 13.88 -18.73 3.54
N ALA A 201 14.07 -20.01 3.24
CA ALA A 201 13.04 -20.83 2.64
C ALA A 201 11.81 -20.92 3.56
N GLY A 202 10.63 -20.67 3.00
CA GLY A 202 9.36 -20.72 3.73
C GLY A 202 8.95 -19.43 4.45
N GLU A 203 9.80 -18.42 4.50
CA GLU A 203 9.39 -17.11 5.01
C GLU A 203 8.46 -16.42 4.00
N PRO A 204 7.25 -15.97 4.45
CA PRO A 204 6.33 -15.23 3.58
C PRO A 204 6.97 -13.94 3.06
N PHE A 205 6.73 -13.66 1.79
CA PHE A 205 7.11 -12.40 1.18
C PHE A 205 6.10 -12.02 0.10
N ASP A 206 5.47 -10.87 0.27
CA ASP A 206 4.48 -10.42 -0.68
C ASP A 206 5.12 -9.71 -1.88
N LEU A 207 4.67 -10.10 -3.08
CA LEU A 207 4.93 -9.38 -4.33
C LEU A 207 3.61 -8.80 -4.81
N VAL A 208 3.50 -7.49 -4.75
CA VAL A 208 2.26 -6.75 -5.02
C VAL A 208 2.38 -6.08 -6.39
N VAL A 209 1.40 -6.28 -7.26
CA VAL A 209 1.32 -5.59 -8.54
C VAL A 209 0.01 -4.83 -8.66
N ASP A 210 0.07 -3.67 -9.29
CA ASP A 210 -1.08 -2.85 -9.63
C ASP A 210 -1.43 -3.04 -11.11
N LEU A 211 -2.70 -3.32 -11.38
CA LEU A 211 -3.23 -3.50 -12.73
C LEU A 211 -4.47 -2.63 -12.95
N PRO A 212 -4.66 -2.06 -14.13
CA PRO A 212 -5.90 -1.35 -14.44
C PRO A 212 -7.11 -2.30 -14.44
N PRO A 213 -8.32 -1.79 -14.25
CA PRO A 213 -9.54 -2.59 -14.36
C PRO A 213 -9.62 -3.37 -15.67
N GLY A 214 -9.94 -4.67 -15.57
CA GLY A 214 -10.11 -5.54 -16.72
C GLY A 214 -8.85 -6.18 -17.29
N GLU A 215 -7.67 -5.85 -16.79
CA GLU A 215 -6.45 -6.55 -17.16
C GLU A 215 -6.42 -7.96 -16.52
N ASP A 216 -5.96 -8.95 -17.30
CA ASP A 216 -5.87 -10.34 -16.83
C ASP A 216 -4.75 -10.51 -15.78
N PRO A 217 -5.10 -10.86 -14.53
CA PRO A 217 -4.11 -11.07 -13.47
C PRO A 217 -3.35 -12.40 -13.58
N GLN A 218 -3.80 -13.35 -14.42
CA GLN A 218 -3.26 -14.69 -14.50
C GLN A 218 -1.76 -14.73 -14.83
N PRO A 219 -1.24 -13.98 -15.83
CA PRO A 219 0.20 -13.96 -16.14
C PRO A 219 1.04 -13.43 -14.97
N TRP A 220 0.53 -12.45 -14.23
CA TRP A 220 1.21 -11.88 -13.08
C TRP A 220 1.26 -12.84 -11.89
N ALA A 221 0.15 -13.56 -11.64
CA ALA A 221 0.11 -14.60 -10.62
C ALA A 221 1.08 -15.74 -10.94
N GLN A 222 1.17 -16.17 -12.21
CA GLN A 222 2.14 -17.17 -12.67
C GLN A 222 3.58 -16.69 -12.51
N ALA A 223 3.84 -15.40 -12.70
CA ALA A 223 5.14 -14.78 -12.49
C ALA A 223 5.53 -14.65 -11.01
N GLY A 224 4.60 -14.87 -10.09
CA GLY A 224 4.85 -14.91 -8.65
C GLY A 224 4.20 -13.78 -7.86
N ALA A 225 3.27 -13.01 -8.42
CA ALA A 225 2.46 -12.06 -7.65
C ALA A 225 1.71 -12.80 -6.53
N THR A 226 1.79 -12.29 -5.32
CA THR A 226 1.00 -12.77 -4.17
C THR A 226 -0.22 -11.88 -3.94
N TRP A 227 -0.17 -10.66 -4.45
CA TRP A 227 -1.25 -9.69 -4.48
C TRP A 227 -1.34 -9.03 -5.86
N VAL A 228 -2.57 -8.92 -6.34
CA VAL A 228 -2.91 -8.11 -7.50
C VAL A 228 -3.93 -7.07 -7.02
N VAL A 229 -3.57 -5.80 -7.10
CA VAL A 229 -4.48 -4.70 -6.74
C VAL A 229 -4.98 -4.01 -7.99
N THR A 230 -6.29 -3.77 -8.07
CA THR A 230 -6.89 -3.03 -9.17
C THR A 230 -6.72 -1.54 -8.93
N ASP A 231 -5.90 -0.88 -9.75
CA ASP A 231 -5.62 0.56 -9.70
C ASP A 231 -6.43 1.31 -10.74
N PHE A 232 -7.23 2.26 -10.27
CA PHE A 232 -8.10 3.09 -11.11
C PHE A 232 -7.44 4.39 -11.59
N GLY A 233 -6.19 4.61 -11.24
CA GLY A 233 -5.50 5.87 -11.52
C GLY A 233 -5.97 7.03 -10.64
N MET A 234 -5.78 8.26 -11.14
CA MET A 234 -5.90 9.48 -10.33
C MET A 234 -7.32 9.94 -10.03
N ASN A 235 -8.25 9.71 -10.93
CA ASN A 235 -9.59 10.31 -10.83
C ASN A 235 -10.65 9.44 -11.54
N PRO A 236 -10.90 8.23 -11.07
CA PRO A 236 -12.00 7.42 -11.59
C PRO A 236 -13.34 8.01 -11.12
N PRO A 237 -14.40 7.92 -11.92
CA PRO A 237 -15.75 8.09 -11.39
C PRO A 237 -16.04 7.05 -10.31
N GLU A 238 -16.73 7.44 -9.25
CA GLU A 238 -17.15 6.51 -8.17
C GLU A 238 -17.90 5.29 -8.74
N SER A 239 -18.79 5.53 -9.71
CA SER A 239 -19.55 4.46 -10.38
C SER A 239 -18.68 3.39 -11.03
N GLN A 240 -17.56 3.76 -11.64
CA GLN A 240 -16.62 2.80 -12.22
C GLN A 240 -15.99 1.91 -11.15
N VAL A 241 -15.65 2.50 -9.99
CA VAL A 241 -15.09 1.74 -8.87
C VAL A 241 -16.12 0.74 -8.35
N ARG A 242 -17.38 1.17 -8.18
CA ARG A 242 -18.50 0.29 -7.74
C ARG A 242 -18.73 -0.86 -8.71
N GLU A 243 -18.79 -0.59 -10.01
CA GLU A 243 -18.97 -1.64 -11.04
C GLU A 243 -17.90 -2.74 -10.93
N VAL A 244 -16.66 -2.38 -10.73
CA VAL A 244 -15.55 -3.34 -10.56
C VAL A 244 -15.66 -4.09 -9.24
N ILE A 245 -16.03 -3.41 -8.15
CA ILE A 245 -16.24 -4.05 -6.85
C ILE A 245 -17.36 -5.08 -6.93
N GLU A 246 -18.50 -4.73 -7.52
CA GLU A 246 -19.67 -5.61 -7.68
C GLU A 246 -19.37 -6.83 -8.56
N ALA A 247 -18.54 -6.67 -9.60
CA ALA A 247 -18.11 -7.79 -10.43
C ALA A 247 -17.28 -8.84 -9.65
N GLY A 248 -16.70 -8.43 -8.52
CA GLY A 248 -15.88 -9.29 -7.67
C GLY A 248 -14.47 -9.56 -8.22
N PRO A 249 -13.60 -10.17 -7.40
CA PRO A 249 -12.24 -10.48 -7.81
C PRO A 249 -12.19 -11.55 -8.91
N VAL A 250 -11.28 -11.39 -9.88
CA VAL A 250 -11.07 -12.38 -10.94
C VAL A 250 -10.57 -13.70 -10.34
N ARG A 251 -11.25 -14.78 -10.64
CA ARG A 251 -10.83 -16.12 -10.18
C ARG A 251 -9.66 -16.61 -11.03
N LEU A 252 -8.52 -16.81 -10.40
CA LEU A 252 -7.34 -17.39 -11.04
C LEU A 252 -7.56 -18.89 -11.28
N SER A 253 -7.22 -19.35 -12.48
CA SER A 253 -7.19 -20.78 -12.80
C SER A 253 -5.98 -21.43 -12.11
N LEU A 254 -6.17 -22.65 -11.57
CA LEU A 254 -5.11 -23.45 -10.97
C LEU A 254 -4.17 -24.00 -12.05
#